data_6818cb45fe959e197aa43c193f6171e3
#
_entry.id   6818cb45fe959e197aa43c193f6171e3
#
_cell.length_a   1.000
_cell.length_b   1.000
_cell.length_c   1.000
_cell.angle_alpha   90.00
_cell.angle_beta   90.00
_cell.angle_gamma   90.00
#
_symmetry.space_group_name_H-M   'P 1'
#
loop_
_entity.id
_entity.type
_entity.pdbx_description
1 polymer ?
#
loop_
_entity_poly.entity_id
_entity_poly.type
_entity_poly.pdbx_seq_one_letter_code
_entity_poly.pdbx_strand_id
1 'polypeptide(L)'
;MSLARKAYKDVLKTLFGACVYYAGVFFLIRAWNNFCGRRLTIVTYHRVTPKPLDEINKSLPTLFITEQTFRKHLAFYNKHYKIVRFSDLAGYAKNKSADIPYNLLMITFDDGYEDNIRYGAPILSEYN
;
A
#
# COMPACT_ATOMS: atom_id res chain seq x y z
N MET A 1 -20.53 -21.31 10.74
CA MET A 1 -20.78 -20.63 9.43
C MET A 1 -20.21 -21.53 8.36
N SER A 2 -21.00 -22.06 7.40
CA SER A 2 -20.56 -23.11 6.48
C SER A 2 -19.47 -22.61 5.52
N LEU A 3 -18.50 -23.46 5.18
CA LEU A 3 -17.41 -23.19 4.21
C LEU A 3 -17.97 -22.65 2.89
N ALA A 4 -19.13 -23.13 2.45
CA ALA A 4 -19.80 -22.65 1.26
C ALA A 4 -20.22 -21.16 1.34
N ARG A 5 -20.68 -20.67 2.48
CA ARG A 5 -21.00 -19.24 2.68
C ARG A 5 -19.77 -18.34 2.66
N LYS A 6 -18.64 -18.83 3.14
CA LYS A 6 -17.38 -18.09 3.09
C LYS A 6 -16.88 -17.97 1.65
N ALA A 7 -16.83 -19.10 0.94
CA ALA A 7 -16.42 -19.12 -0.47
C ALA A 7 -17.30 -18.23 -1.36
N TYR A 8 -18.62 -18.26 -1.18
CA TYR A 8 -19.55 -17.39 -1.90
C TYR A 8 -19.29 -15.91 -1.66
N LYS A 9 -19.05 -15.51 -0.39
CA LYS A 9 -18.71 -14.12 -0.06
C LYS A 9 -17.38 -13.68 -0.66
N ASP A 10 -16.39 -14.54 -0.71
CA ASP A 10 -15.08 -14.22 -1.26
C ASP A 10 -15.15 -14.07 -2.79
N VAL A 11 -15.90 -14.93 -3.47
CA VAL A 11 -16.19 -14.81 -4.91
C VAL A 11 -16.93 -13.49 -5.21
N LEU A 12 -17.95 -13.17 -4.41
CA LEU A 12 -18.73 -11.94 -4.61
C LEU A 12 -17.88 -10.68 -4.41
N LYS A 13 -17.00 -10.65 -3.42
CA LYS A 13 -16.04 -9.56 -3.20
C LYS A 13 -15.07 -9.41 -4.36
N THR A 14 -14.56 -10.52 -4.88
CA THR A 14 -13.64 -10.51 -6.03
C THR A 14 -14.32 -9.99 -7.28
N LEU A 15 -15.54 -10.44 -7.56
CA LEU A 15 -16.33 -9.97 -8.70
C LEU A 15 -16.66 -8.48 -8.56
N PHE A 16 -17.07 -8.04 -7.38
CA PHE A 16 -17.34 -6.62 -7.13
C PHE A 16 -16.07 -5.77 -7.31
N GLY A 17 -14.94 -6.20 -6.74
CA GLY A 17 -13.65 -5.52 -6.92
C GLY A 17 -13.24 -5.45 -8.40
N ALA A 18 -13.42 -6.52 -9.15
CA ALA A 18 -13.15 -6.55 -10.58
C ALA A 18 -14.09 -5.59 -11.34
N CYS A 19 -15.38 -5.59 -11.05
CA CYS A 19 -16.33 -4.65 -11.65
C CYS A 19 -15.95 -3.19 -11.38
N VAL A 20 -15.61 -2.84 -10.14
CA VAL A 20 -15.18 -1.49 -9.77
C VAL A 20 -13.89 -1.10 -10.51
N TYR A 21 -12.95 -2.03 -10.63
CA TYR A 21 -11.69 -1.81 -11.35
C TYR A 21 -11.93 -1.59 -12.86
N TYR A 22 -12.66 -2.49 -13.52
CA TYR A 22 -12.92 -2.42 -14.97
C TYR A 22 -13.92 -1.32 -15.36
N ALA A 23 -14.83 -0.93 -14.47
CA ALA A 23 -15.71 0.23 -14.69
C ALA A 23 -14.97 1.58 -14.62
N GLY A 24 -13.66 1.58 -14.40
CA GLY A 24 -12.87 2.82 -14.37
C GLY A 24 -13.10 3.69 -13.13
N VAL A 25 -13.79 3.16 -12.10
CA VAL A 25 -14.05 3.91 -10.86
C VAL A 25 -12.76 4.40 -10.22
N PHE A 26 -11.70 3.58 -10.24
CA PHE A 26 -10.38 4.00 -9.77
C PHE A 26 -9.81 5.16 -10.60
N PHE A 27 -10.03 5.16 -11.90
CA PHE A 27 -9.61 6.27 -12.75
C PHE A 27 -10.37 7.55 -12.40
N LEU A 28 -11.67 7.46 -12.18
CA LEU A 28 -12.50 8.61 -11.78
C LEU A 28 -12.10 9.14 -10.39
N ILE A 29 -11.89 8.26 -9.41
CA ILE A 29 -11.41 8.64 -8.09
C ILE A 29 -10.05 9.32 -8.17
N ARG A 30 -9.14 8.79 -9.01
CA ARG A 30 -7.82 9.38 -9.21
C ARG A 30 -7.90 10.74 -9.90
N ALA A 31 -8.71 10.86 -10.96
CA ALA A 31 -8.94 12.13 -11.65
C ALA A 31 -9.55 13.17 -10.70
N TRP A 32 -10.53 12.77 -9.90
CA TRP A 32 -11.10 13.61 -8.85
C TRP A 32 -10.09 14.01 -7.79
N ASN A 33 -9.25 13.09 -7.35
CA ASN A 33 -8.20 13.37 -6.38
C ASN A 33 -7.16 14.36 -6.93
N ASN A 34 -6.81 14.25 -8.22
CA ASN A 34 -5.92 15.20 -8.87
C ASN A 34 -6.56 16.59 -9.00
N PHE A 35 -7.87 16.65 -9.25
CA PHE A 35 -8.62 17.89 -9.33
C PHE A 35 -8.82 18.55 -7.95
N CYS A 36 -9.06 17.76 -6.90
CA CYS A 36 -9.31 18.26 -5.55
C CYS A 36 -8.06 18.69 -4.76
N GLY A 37 -6.87 18.68 -5.40
CA GLY A 37 -5.64 19.22 -4.83
C GLY A 37 -4.64 18.16 -4.30
N ARG A 38 -3.58 18.67 -3.72
CA ARG A 38 -2.43 17.90 -3.21
C ARG A 38 -2.83 17.01 -2.05
N ARG A 39 -2.55 15.70 -2.12
CA ARG A 39 -2.92 14.72 -1.10
C ARG A 39 -1.73 13.88 -0.70
N LEU A 40 -1.68 13.55 0.57
CA LEU A 40 -0.81 12.54 1.14
C LEU A 40 -1.61 11.27 1.39
N THR A 41 -1.18 10.16 0.81
CA THR A 41 -1.64 8.82 1.14
C THR A 41 -0.63 8.18 2.06
N ILE A 42 -1.08 7.62 3.16
CA ILE A 42 -0.23 6.84 4.07
C ILE A 42 -0.66 5.38 3.95
N VAL A 43 0.28 4.51 3.65
CA VAL A 43 0.07 3.06 3.59
C VAL A 43 0.90 2.41 4.68
N THR A 44 0.22 1.69 5.56
CA THR A 44 0.82 1.02 6.70
C THR A 44 0.92 -0.48 6.46
N TYR A 45 2.08 -1.03 6.73
CA TYR A 45 2.34 -2.46 6.77
C TYR A 45 2.70 -2.89 8.19
N HIS A 46 2.46 -4.16 8.53
CA HIS A 46 2.88 -4.71 9.82
C HIS A 46 4.10 -5.60 9.64
N ARG A 47 4.03 -6.60 8.77
CA ARG A 47 5.11 -7.58 8.62
C ARG A 47 5.39 -7.92 7.17
N VAL A 48 6.67 -7.92 6.78
CA VAL A 48 7.15 -8.39 5.47
C VAL A 48 7.90 -9.70 5.66
N THR A 49 7.56 -10.74 4.91
CA THR A 49 8.11 -12.08 5.09
C THR A 49 8.60 -12.67 3.78
N PRO A 50 9.77 -13.38 3.78
CA PRO A 50 10.24 -14.15 2.64
C PRO A 50 9.45 -15.45 2.45
N LYS A 51 8.74 -15.92 3.50
CA LYS A 51 8.02 -17.19 3.47
C LYS A 51 6.66 -17.06 2.78
N PRO A 52 6.18 -18.11 2.10
CA PRO A 52 4.80 -18.20 1.64
C PRO A 52 3.82 -18.06 2.80
N LEU A 53 2.66 -17.45 2.55
CA LEU A 53 1.69 -17.14 3.61
C LEU A 53 1.06 -18.40 4.25
N ASP A 54 1.06 -19.51 3.56
CA ASP A 54 0.58 -20.82 4.04
C ASP A 54 1.51 -21.47 5.07
N GLU A 55 2.79 -21.09 5.07
CA GLU A 55 3.79 -21.52 6.05
C GLU A 55 3.80 -20.65 7.33
N ILE A 56 3.06 -19.57 7.34
CA ILE A 56 3.01 -18.63 8.47
C ILE A 56 1.87 -19.02 9.40
N ASN A 57 2.08 -18.78 10.70
CA ASN A 57 1.07 -19.04 11.72
C ASN A 57 -0.29 -18.41 11.33
N LYS A 58 -1.30 -19.25 11.13
CA LYS A 58 -2.62 -18.91 10.57
C LYS A 58 -3.48 -17.99 11.46
N SER A 59 -2.97 -17.59 12.62
CA SER A 59 -3.77 -16.81 13.59
C SER A 59 -4.09 -15.38 13.12
N LEU A 60 -3.20 -14.75 12.34
CA LEU A 60 -3.38 -13.37 11.88
C LEU A 60 -2.81 -13.17 10.45
N PRO A 61 -3.36 -13.84 9.43
CA PRO A 61 -2.83 -13.79 8.06
C PRO A 61 -2.88 -12.38 7.44
N THR A 62 -3.73 -11.51 7.95
CA THR A 62 -3.88 -10.13 7.45
C THR A 62 -2.73 -9.20 7.82
N LEU A 63 -1.90 -9.58 8.79
CA LEU A 63 -0.74 -8.78 9.20
C LEU A 63 0.50 -9.02 8.33
N PHE A 64 0.52 -10.09 7.55
CA PHE A 64 1.68 -10.49 6.77
C PHE A 64 1.51 -10.18 5.30
N ILE A 65 2.60 -9.75 4.67
CA ILE A 65 2.74 -9.64 3.23
C ILE A 65 4.05 -10.31 2.81
N THR A 66 4.05 -11.03 1.68
CA THR A 66 5.28 -11.61 1.15
C THR A 66 6.16 -10.52 0.51
N GLU A 67 7.49 -10.72 0.51
CA GLU A 67 8.40 -9.82 -0.22
C GLU A 67 7.98 -9.60 -1.67
N GLN A 68 7.56 -10.67 -2.36
CA GLN A 68 7.12 -10.57 -3.75
C GLN A 68 5.90 -9.66 -3.91
N THR A 69 4.92 -9.77 -3.00
CA THR A 69 3.73 -8.92 -3.03
C THR A 69 4.07 -7.50 -2.65
N PHE A 70 4.96 -7.30 -1.68
CA PHE A 70 5.45 -5.99 -1.29
C PHE A 70 6.15 -5.28 -2.45
N ARG A 71 7.04 -5.98 -3.20
CA ARG A 71 7.66 -5.46 -4.42
C ARG A 71 6.64 -5.04 -5.48
N LYS A 72 5.60 -5.84 -5.69
CA LYS A 72 4.51 -5.48 -6.63
C LYS A 72 3.78 -4.21 -6.19
N HIS A 73 3.52 -4.06 -4.89
CA HIS A 73 2.91 -2.86 -4.34
C HIS A 73 3.82 -1.63 -4.55
N LEU A 74 5.11 -1.75 -4.24
CA LEU A 74 6.07 -0.66 -4.44
C LEU A 74 6.22 -0.25 -5.90
N ALA A 75 6.28 -1.20 -6.82
CA ALA A 75 6.29 -0.93 -8.26
C ALA A 75 5.04 -0.16 -8.70
N PHE A 76 3.86 -0.55 -8.20
CA PHE A 76 2.62 0.18 -8.45
C PHE A 76 2.65 1.59 -7.84
N TYR A 77 3.11 1.74 -6.60
CA TYR A 77 3.18 3.04 -5.94
C TYR A 77 4.16 3.98 -6.66
N ASN A 78 5.35 3.48 -7.00
CA ASN A 78 6.35 4.29 -7.71
C ASN A 78 5.86 4.78 -9.07
N LYS A 79 5.01 3.99 -9.75
CA LYS A 79 4.39 4.39 -11.01
C LYS A 79 3.34 5.50 -10.87
N HIS A 80 2.63 5.55 -9.72
CA HIS A 80 1.43 6.38 -9.57
C HIS A 80 1.53 7.48 -8.53
N TYR A 81 2.53 7.41 -7.66
CA TYR A 81 2.74 8.32 -6.53
C TYR A 81 4.19 8.75 -6.46
N LYS A 82 4.44 9.89 -5.87
CA LYS A 82 5.78 10.24 -5.38
C LYS A 82 5.92 9.69 -3.96
N ILE A 83 6.74 8.66 -3.81
CA ILE A 83 7.08 8.10 -2.49
C ILE A 83 7.94 9.14 -1.77
N VAL A 84 7.60 9.44 -0.51
CA VAL A 84 8.26 10.44 0.30
C VAL A 84 8.53 9.92 1.70
N ARG A 85 9.59 10.44 2.33
CA ARG A 85 9.93 10.22 3.73
C ARG A 85 9.23 11.24 4.62
N PHE A 86 9.15 10.95 5.90
CA PHE A 86 8.62 11.91 6.87
C PHE A 86 9.42 13.22 6.89
N SER A 87 10.75 13.14 6.72
CA SER A 87 11.62 14.32 6.61
C SER A 87 11.26 15.23 5.46
N ASP A 88 10.86 14.67 4.31
CA ASP A 88 10.46 15.43 3.13
C ASP A 88 9.18 16.22 3.39
N LEU A 89 8.22 15.57 4.07
CA LEU A 89 6.97 16.23 4.48
C LEU A 89 7.22 17.39 5.43
N ALA A 90 8.14 17.22 6.38
CA ALA A 90 8.54 18.30 7.27
C ALA A 90 9.18 19.48 6.49
N GLY A 91 9.95 19.17 5.45
CA GLY A 91 10.50 20.15 4.53
C GLY A 91 9.41 20.94 3.78
N TYR A 92 8.42 20.24 3.22
CA TYR A 92 7.28 20.87 2.55
C TYR A 92 6.44 21.74 3.50
N ALA A 93 6.25 21.30 4.75
CA ALA A 93 5.48 22.06 5.75
C ALA A 93 6.18 23.38 6.15
N LYS A 94 7.51 23.38 6.21
CA LYS A 94 8.30 24.58 6.54
C LYS A 94 8.38 25.57 5.39
N ASN A 95 8.47 25.07 4.16
CA ASN A 95 8.62 25.91 2.97
C ASN A 95 7.27 26.10 2.26
N LYS A 96 6.52 27.12 2.66
CA LYS A 96 5.19 27.44 2.10
C LYS A 96 5.20 27.75 0.59
N SER A 97 6.36 28.08 0.04
CA SER A 97 6.56 28.36 -1.39
C SER A 97 7.02 27.14 -2.18
N ALA A 98 7.26 26.00 -1.52
CA ALA A 98 7.68 24.78 -2.20
C ALA A 98 6.58 24.28 -3.13
N ASP A 99 6.97 23.90 -4.33
CA ASP A 99 6.06 23.20 -5.23
C ASP A 99 5.87 21.76 -4.75
N ILE A 100 4.82 21.56 -3.93
CA ILE A 100 4.51 20.25 -3.34
C ILE A 100 3.91 19.39 -4.44
N PRO A 101 4.52 18.24 -4.77
CA PRO A 101 3.97 17.33 -5.78
C PRO A 101 2.56 16.86 -5.45
N TYR A 102 1.78 16.60 -6.49
CA TYR A 102 0.52 15.91 -6.34
C TYR A 102 0.77 14.42 -6.05
N ASN A 103 -0.18 13.76 -5.37
CA ASN A 103 -0.14 12.32 -5.10
C ASN A 103 1.12 11.86 -4.32
N LEU A 104 1.35 12.44 -3.18
CA LEU A 104 2.37 11.95 -2.25
C LEU A 104 1.93 10.64 -1.60
N LEU A 105 2.87 9.72 -1.42
CA LEU A 105 2.65 8.48 -0.69
C LEU A 105 3.78 8.27 0.33
N MET A 106 3.40 8.00 1.56
CA MET A 106 4.31 7.62 2.63
C MET A 106 4.02 6.18 3.06
N ILE A 107 5.06 5.41 3.25
CA ILE A 107 4.98 4.03 3.74
C ILE A 107 5.43 4.01 5.18
N THR A 108 4.63 3.36 6.02
CA THR A 108 4.93 3.16 7.44
C THR A 108 4.88 1.68 7.80
N PHE A 109 5.58 1.31 8.86
CA PHE A 109 5.52 -0.03 9.44
C PHE A 109 5.11 0.10 10.90
N ASP A 110 4.10 -0.67 11.30
CA ASP A 110 3.63 -0.73 12.67
C ASP A 110 4.34 -1.82 13.47
N ASP A 111 4.20 -1.78 14.78
CA ASP A 111 4.64 -2.76 15.78
C ASP A 111 6.17 -2.98 15.89
N GLY A 112 7.00 -2.36 15.04
CA GLY A 112 8.47 -2.43 15.15
C GLY A 112 9.06 -3.82 14.99
N TYR A 113 8.45 -4.71 14.21
CA TYR A 113 8.96 -6.06 13.98
C TYR A 113 10.31 -6.05 13.26
N GLU A 114 11.22 -6.94 13.67
CA GLU A 114 12.56 -7.10 13.07
C GLU A 114 12.50 -7.37 11.56
N ASP A 115 11.50 -8.11 11.10
CA ASP A 115 11.32 -8.44 9.68
C ASP A 115 11.10 -7.20 8.80
N ASN A 116 10.58 -6.11 9.35
CA ASN A 116 10.46 -4.84 8.63
C ASN A 116 11.83 -4.25 8.27
N ILE A 117 12.81 -4.37 9.18
CA ILE A 117 14.18 -3.94 8.93
C ILE A 117 14.91 -4.95 8.05
N ARG A 118 14.71 -6.24 8.32
CA ARG A 118 15.45 -7.31 7.66
C ARG A 118 15.03 -7.55 6.21
N TYR A 119 13.74 -7.43 5.90
CA TYR A 119 13.16 -7.73 4.59
C TYR A 119 12.49 -6.51 3.95
N GLY A 120 11.75 -5.72 4.71
CA GLY A 120 11.01 -4.56 4.20
C GLY A 120 11.91 -3.40 3.79
N ALA A 121 12.83 -2.98 4.66
CA ALA A 121 13.67 -1.82 4.42
C ALA A 121 14.63 -1.98 3.22
N PRO A 122 15.31 -3.12 2.98
CA PRO A 122 16.11 -3.32 1.79
C PRO A 122 15.31 -3.17 0.51
N ILE A 123 14.10 -3.76 0.46
CA ILE A 123 13.22 -3.65 -0.71
C ILE A 123 12.77 -2.20 -0.91
N LEU A 124 12.41 -1.50 0.16
CA LEU A 124 11.99 -0.10 0.07
C LEU A 124 13.10 0.81 -0.44
N SER A 125 14.36 0.54 -0.08
CA SER A 125 15.52 1.33 -0.53
C SER A 125 15.80 1.24 -2.03
N GLU A 126 15.28 0.21 -2.71
CA GLU A 126 15.38 0.08 -4.17
C GLU A 126 14.51 1.12 -4.92
N TYR A 127 13.57 1.76 -4.22
CA TYR A 127 12.59 2.70 -4.79
C TYR A 127 12.75 4.15 -4.29
N ASN A 128 13.84 4.45 -3.56
CA ASN A 128 14.15 5.80 -3.03
C ASN A 128 15.32 6.44 -3.74
#